data_4e4e477caf8e70d58fafb50713b38e15
#
_entry.id   4e4e477caf8e70d58fafb50713b38e15
#
_cell.length_a   1.000
_cell.length_b   1.000
_cell.length_c   1.000
_cell.angle_alpha   90.00
_cell.angle_beta   90.00
_cell.angle_gamma   90.00
#
_symmetry.space_group_name_H-M   'P 1'
#
loop_
_entity.id
_entity.type
_entity.pdbx_description
1 polymer ?
#
loop_
_entity_poly.entity_id
_entity_poly.type
_entity_poly.pdbx_seq_one_letter_code
_entity_poly.pdbx_strand_id
1 'polypeptide(L)'
;LPDAAKIEQNRIHGCASKLWIIGGADAEQNMRYQVDGDAHITKGTAKVVTDLVNGTPRKEVAKLTVDSFVPLGIKELLTMQRQNGLGELITRIIRIAHD
;
A
#
# COMPACT_ATOMS: atom_id res chain seq x y z
N LEU A 1 -6.04 8.20 -8.64
CA LEU A 1 -4.76 8.74 -9.10
C LEU A 1 -4.91 9.38 -10.46
N PRO A 2 -4.21 10.51 -10.68
CA PRO A 2 -4.13 11.06 -12.03
C PRO A 2 -3.42 10.06 -12.97
N ASP A 3 -3.77 10.09 -14.24
CA ASP A 3 -3.15 9.21 -15.22
C ASP A 3 -1.64 9.37 -15.27
N ALA A 4 -1.13 10.59 -15.05
CA ALA A 4 0.30 10.85 -15.02
C ALA A 4 1.03 10.11 -13.90
N ALA A 5 0.33 9.67 -12.85
CA ALA A 5 0.91 8.91 -11.75
C ALA A 5 0.84 7.39 -11.99
N LYS A 6 0.13 6.94 -13.03
CA LYS A 6 0.02 5.52 -13.35
C LYS A 6 1.16 5.07 -14.24
N ILE A 7 2.38 5.20 -13.71
CA ILE A 7 3.61 4.86 -14.41
C ILE A 7 4.24 3.62 -13.76
N GLU A 8 5.16 3.01 -14.47
CA GLU A 8 5.79 1.76 -14.05
C GLU A 8 6.46 1.86 -12.67
N GLN A 9 7.07 3.00 -12.37
CA GLN A 9 7.73 3.22 -11.08
C GLN A 9 6.76 3.11 -9.90
N ASN A 10 5.50 3.45 -10.11
CA ASN A 10 4.47 3.46 -9.08
C ASN A 10 3.65 2.17 -9.06
N ARG A 11 3.95 1.24 -9.95
CA ARG A 11 3.21 0.00 -10.08
C ARG A 11 3.65 -1.02 -9.04
N ILE A 12 2.66 -1.71 -8.47
CA ILE A 12 2.90 -2.86 -7.59
C ILE A 12 2.89 -4.11 -8.46
N HIS A 13 4.01 -4.82 -8.48
CA HIS A 13 4.13 -6.07 -9.21
C HIS A 13 3.66 -7.26 -8.37
N GLY A 14 3.35 -8.37 -9.03
CA GLY A 14 2.86 -9.56 -8.35
C GLY A 14 1.35 -9.64 -8.24
N CYS A 15 0.62 -8.60 -8.68
CA CYS A 15 -0.84 -8.62 -8.76
C CYS A 15 -1.28 -9.15 -10.12
N ALA A 16 -2.39 -9.88 -10.16
CA ALA A 16 -2.98 -10.32 -11.42
C ALA A 16 -3.51 -9.14 -12.24
N SER A 17 -3.98 -8.09 -11.58
CA SER A 17 -4.44 -6.85 -12.20
C SER A 17 -3.45 -5.74 -11.91
N LYS A 18 -3.58 -4.63 -12.65
CA LYS A 18 -2.69 -3.47 -12.46
C LYS A 18 -3.05 -2.73 -11.17
N LEU A 19 -2.03 -2.36 -10.43
CA LEU A 19 -2.17 -1.61 -9.18
C LEU A 19 -1.01 -0.63 -9.08
N TRP A 20 -1.33 0.62 -8.74
CA TRP A 20 -0.33 1.68 -8.56
C TRP A 20 -0.48 2.31 -7.19
N ILE A 21 0.64 2.78 -6.63
CA ILE A 21 0.66 3.49 -5.36
C ILE A 21 1.62 4.68 -5.45
N ILE A 22 1.21 5.79 -4.86
CA ILE A 22 2.10 6.91 -4.56
C ILE A 22 1.93 7.26 -3.08
N GLY A 23 2.95 7.88 -2.52
CA GLY A 23 2.88 8.30 -1.13
C GLY A 23 4.03 9.22 -0.76
N GLY A 24 3.90 9.84 0.38
CA GLY A 24 4.90 10.70 0.95
C GLY A 24 4.43 11.26 2.28
N ALA A 25 5.33 11.93 3.00
CA ALA A 25 4.99 12.57 4.25
C ALA A 25 4.40 13.96 3.99
N ASP A 26 3.37 14.31 4.74
CA ASP A 26 2.80 15.66 4.70
C ASP A 26 3.66 16.63 5.54
N ALA A 27 3.20 17.88 5.69
CA ALA A 27 3.93 18.89 6.42
C ALA A 27 4.15 18.55 7.89
N GLU A 28 3.31 17.68 8.45
CA GLU A 28 3.39 17.22 9.82
C GLU A 28 4.16 15.92 9.98
N GLN A 29 4.77 15.43 8.91
CA GLN A 29 5.50 14.16 8.85
C GLN A 29 4.62 12.95 9.06
N ASN A 30 3.34 13.06 8.73
CA ASN A 30 2.42 11.93 8.69
C ASN A 30 2.33 11.40 7.27
N MET A 31 2.34 10.08 7.11
CA MET A 31 2.30 9.47 5.80
C MET A 31 0.93 9.59 5.15
N ARG A 32 0.92 9.86 3.85
CA ARG A 32 -0.28 9.91 3.01
C ARG A 32 -0.04 9.08 1.78
N TYR A 33 -0.94 8.16 1.52
CA TYR A 33 -0.83 7.23 0.37
C TYR A 33 -2.07 7.33 -0.48
N GLN A 34 -1.89 7.15 -1.78
CA GLN A 34 -2.99 7.03 -2.74
C GLN A 34 -2.74 5.82 -3.61
N VAL A 35 -3.78 5.06 -3.88
CA VAL A 35 -3.72 3.86 -4.72
C VAL A 35 -4.76 3.94 -5.81
N ASP A 36 -4.49 3.23 -6.90
CA ASP A 36 -5.47 3.03 -7.97
C ASP A 36 -5.18 1.69 -8.63
N GLY A 37 -6.21 1.14 -9.24
CA GLY A 37 -6.10 -0.16 -9.90
C GLY A 37 -7.19 -0.33 -10.95
N ASP A 38 -6.99 -1.28 -11.86
CA ASP A 38 -7.94 -1.54 -12.94
C ASP A 38 -8.98 -2.61 -12.56
N ALA A 39 -8.88 -3.21 -11.37
CA ALA A 39 -9.87 -4.16 -10.86
C ALA A 39 -10.40 -3.67 -9.52
N HIS A 40 -11.72 -3.69 -9.36
CA HIS A 40 -12.38 -3.19 -8.15
C HIS A 40 -11.92 -3.90 -6.87
N ILE A 41 -11.78 -5.23 -6.93
CA ILE A 41 -11.38 -6.01 -5.75
C ILE A 41 -9.97 -5.61 -5.32
N THR A 42 -9.04 -5.56 -6.26
CA THR A 42 -7.65 -5.19 -5.99
C THR A 42 -7.55 -3.77 -5.46
N LYS A 43 -8.24 -2.83 -6.11
CA LYS A 43 -8.24 -1.43 -5.70
C LYS A 43 -8.85 -1.27 -4.31
N GLY A 44 -9.96 -1.93 -4.03
CA GLY A 44 -10.62 -1.86 -2.74
C GLY A 44 -9.76 -2.43 -1.61
N THR A 45 -9.10 -3.56 -1.85
CA THR A 45 -8.21 -4.17 -0.88
C THR A 45 -7.02 -3.24 -0.58
N ALA A 46 -6.42 -2.67 -1.63
CA ALA A 46 -5.31 -1.74 -1.47
C ALA A 46 -5.73 -0.50 -0.68
N LYS A 47 -6.93 0.00 -0.94
CA LYS A 47 -7.44 1.17 -0.21
C LYS A 47 -7.63 0.87 1.27
N VAL A 48 -8.14 -0.30 1.62
CA VAL A 48 -8.28 -0.71 3.02
C VAL A 48 -6.91 -0.70 3.70
N VAL A 49 -5.89 -1.27 3.07
CA VAL A 49 -4.54 -1.33 3.62
C VAL A 49 -3.96 0.07 3.80
N THR A 50 -4.06 0.92 2.78
CA THR A 50 -3.51 2.28 2.88
C THR A 50 -4.28 3.13 3.91
N ASP A 51 -5.58 2.92 4.05
CA ASP A 51 -6.37 3.65 5.05
C ASP A 51 -5.93 3.32 6.48
N LEU A 52 -5.41 2.12 6.72
CA LEU A 52 -4.90 1.74 8.03
C LEU A 52 -3.66 2.53 8.43
N VAL A 53 -2.86 2.97 7.46
CA VAL A 53 -1.60 3.68 7.73
C VAL A 53 -1.64 5.16 7.36
N ASN A 54 -2.66 5.62 6.62
CA ASN A 54 -2.79 7.04 6.31
C ASN A 54 -2.94 7.86 7.59
N GLY A 55 -2.14 8.93 7.67
CA GLY A 55 -2.12 9.78 8.86
C GLY A 55 -1.19 9.28 9.97
N THR A 56 -0.53 8.15 9.77
CA THR A 56 0.43 7.61 10.74
C THR A 56 1.78 8.31 10.57
N PRO A 57 2.47 8.67 11.67
CA PRO A 57 3.79 9.29 11.57
C PRO A 57 4.76 8.45 10.76
N ARG A 58 5.55 9.11 9.92
CA ARG A 58 6.53 8.47 9.05
C ARG A 58 7.41 7.48 9.78
N LYS A 59 7.92 7.87 10.95
CA LYS A 59 8.82 7.03 11.75
C LYS A 59 8.15 5.74 12.19
N GLU A 60 6.85 5.80 12.46
CA GLU A 60 6.09 4.62 12.87
C GLU A 60 5.88 3.67 11.70
N VAL A 61 5.53 4.20 10.52
CA VAL A 61 5.35 3.36 9.34
C VAL A 61 6.68 2.70 8.95
N ALA A 62 7.78 3.43 9.05
CA ALA A 62 9.10 2.90 8.70
C ALA A 62 9.54 1.72 9.58
N LYS A 63 8.97 1.59 10.77
CA LYS A 63 9.26 0.48 11.68
C LYS A 63 8.40 -0.76 11.45
N LEU A 64 7.36 -0.65 10.62
CA LEU A 64 6.45 -1.76 10.38
C LEU A 64 7.11 -2.83 9.52
N THR A 65 6.59 -4.04 9.61
CA THR A 65 6.90 -5.16 8.74
C THR A 65 5.59 -5.72 8.20
N VAL A 66 5.66 -6.63 7.23
CA VAL A 66 4.46 -7.29 6.72
C VAL A 66 3.70 -7.96 7.86
N ASP A 67 4.42 -8.57 8.81
CA ASP A 67 3.81 -9.24 9.96
C ASP A 67 3.06 -8.28 10.88
N SER A 68 3.40 -7.00 10.87
CA SER A 68 2.71 -5.98 11.68
C SER A 68 1.25 -5.85 11.30
N PHE A 69 0.87 -6.22 10.08
CA PHE A 69 -0.49 -6.12 9.59
C PHE A 69 -1.36 -7.33 9.94
N VAL A 70 -0.75 -8.43 10.37
CA VAL A 70 -1.48 -9.67 10.70
C VAL A 70 -2.51 -9.45 11.81
N PRO A 71 -2.19 -8.76 12.93
CA PRO A 71 -3.18 -8.54 13.98
C PRO A 71 -4.37 -7.68 13.57
N LEU A 72 -4.28 -7.02 12.41
CA LEU A 72 -5.34 -6.15 11.90
C LEU A 72 -6.34 -6.89 11.02
N GLY A 73 -6.25 -8.22 10.96
CA GLY A 73 -7.14 -9.03 10.14
C GLY A 73 -6.79 -9.07 8.66
N ILE A 74 -5.63 -8.54 8.30
CA ILE A 74 -5.19 -8.47 6.90
C ILE A 74 -4.78 -9.85 6.37
N LYS A 75 -4.41 -10.77 7.26
CA LYS A 75 -3.93 -12.09 6.87
C LYS A 75 -4.89 -12.83 5.94
N GLU A 76 -6.19 -12.75 6.21
CA GLU A 76 -7.19 -13.40 5.37
C GLU A 76 -7.24 -12.77 3.98
N LEU A 77 -7.12 -11.45 3.90
CA LEU A 77 -7.05 -10.75 2.63
C LEU A 77 -5.80 -11.15 1.86
N LEU A 78 -4.67 -11.31 2.56
CA LEU A 78 -3.42 -11.78 1.96
C LEU A 78 -3.61 -13.16 1.34
N THR A 79 -4.27 -14.06 2.05
CA THR A 79 -4.54 -15.42 1.57
C THR A 79 -5.44 -15.41 0.35
N MET A 80 -6.51 -14.61 0.38
CA MET A 80 -7.46 -14.50 -0.73
C MET A 80 -6.81 -13.96 -2.00
N GLN A 81 -5.86 -13.03 -1.85
CA GLN A 81 -5.12 -12.43 -2.96
C GLN A 81 -3.87 -13.22 -3.31
N ARG A 82 -3.77 -14.45 -2.82
CA ARG A 82 -2.59 -15.29 -2.95
C ARG A 82 -1.33 -14.62 -2.40
N GLN A 83 -1.52 -13.63 -1.56
CA GLN A 83 -0.50 -12.94 -0.80
C GLN A 83 0.47 -12.08 -1.62
N ASN A 84 0.59 -12.34 -2.92
CA ASN A 84 1.64 -11.74 -3.75
C ASN A 84 1.50 -10.22 -3.87
N GLY A 85 0.41 -9.76 -4.46
CA GLY A 85 0.21 -8.34 -4.69
C GLY A 85 0.10 -7.56 -3.39
N LEU A 86 -0.56 -8.13 -2.40
CA LEU A 86 -0.76 -7.43 -1.13
C LEU A 86 0.53 -7.35 -0.32
N GLY A 87 1.34 -8.41 -0.35
CA GLY A 87 2.67 -8.37 0.28
C GLY A 87 3.56 -7.31 -0.33
N GLU A 88 3.57 -7.21 -1.66
CA GLU A 88 4.33 -6.18 -2.36
C GLU A 88 3.81 -4.78 -2.04
N LEU A 89 2.49 -4.61 -1.93
CA LEU A 89 1.90 -3.34 -1.56
C LEU A 89 2.38 -2.90 -0.18
N ILE A 90 2.34 -3.78 0.80
CA ILE A 90 2.77 -3.48 2.16
C ILE A 90 4.27 -3.15 2.18
N THR A 91 5.07 -3.91 1.46
CA THR A 91 6.51 -3.64 1.35
C THR A 91 6.77 -2.26 0.76
N ARG A 92 6.02 -1.88 -0.27
CA ARG A 92 6.16 -0.57 -0.90
C ARG A 92 5.73 0.55 0.03
N ILE A 93 4.65 0.37 0.79
CA ILE A 93 4.18 1.33 1.78
C ILE A 93 5.30 1.65 2.78
N ILE A 94 5.94 0.62 3.30
CA ILE A 94 7.02 0.76 4.27
C ILE A 94 8.24 1.43 3.63
N ARG A 95 8.59 1.02 2.41
CA ARG A 95 9.73 1.60 1.68
C ARG A 95 9.54 3.10 1.42
N ILE A 96 8.33 3.51 1.03
CA ILE A 96 8.05 4.94 0.80
C ILE A 96 8.27 5.72 2.08
N ALA A 97 7.97 5.17 3.25
CA ALA A 97 8.22 5.83 4.52
C ALA A 97 9.72 5.98 4.82
N HIS A 98 10.57 5.12 4.25
CA HIS A 98 12.03 5.22 4.41
C HIS A 98 12.65 6.27 3.47
N ASP A 99 11.99 6.54 2.36
CA ASP A 99 12.48 7.52 1.39
C ASP A 99 12.21 8.94 1.89
#